data_b3ba40573af82999691c093d92da8343
#
_entry.id   b3ba40573af82999691c093d92da8343
#
_cell.length_a   1.000
_cell.length_b   1.000
_cell.length_c   1.000
_cell.angle_alpha   90.00
_cell.angle_beta   90.00
_cell.angle_gamma   90.00
#
_symmetry.space_group_name_H-M   'P 1'
#
loop_
_entity.id
_entity.type
_entity.pdbx_description
1 polymer ?
#
loop_
_entity_poly.entity_id
_entity_poly.type
_entity_poly.pdbx_seq_one_letter_code
_entity_poly.pdbx_strand_id
1 'polypeptide(L)'
;MIQATSCGGVVIFRGKILLLYKNFKNRYEGWVLPKGTVEMGEKHVETALREVFEESGVKATVMKYIGKSEYTFNVPQDIVEKEVHWYLMMADNYYSKPQREEFFVDSGYYKYHEAYHLLKFSNEKQILEQAYLEYLDLRKNRQWIKPR
;
A
#
# COMPACT_ATOMS: atom_id res chain seq x y z
N MET A 1 -12.53 18.54 13.99
CA MET A 1 -11.52 17.73 13.27
C MET A 1 -11.82 16.25 13.45
N ILE A 2 -11.85 15.52 12.35
CA ILE A 2 -12.10 14.09 12.35
C ILE A 2 -10.74 13.40 12.17
N GLN A 3 -10.45 12.38 12.99
CA GLN A 3 -9.24 11.58 12.82
C GLN A 3 -9.62 10.22 12.26
N ALA A 4 -8.89 9.76 11.25
CA ALA A 4 -9.10 8.48 10.62
C ALA A 4 -7.78 7.75 10.46
N THR A 5 -7.80 6.42 10.63
CA THR A 5 -6.63 5.57 10.52
C THR A 5 -6.84 4.53 9.42
N SER A 6 -5.86 4.44 8.55
CA SER A 6 -5.79 3.40 7.52
C SER A 6 -4.48 2.64 7.65
N CYS A 7 -4.44 1.45 7.04
CA CYS A 7 -3.23 0.66 6.96
C CYS A 7 -3.09 0.09 5.56
N GLY A 8 -1.86 -0.06 5.10
CA GLY A 8 -1.62 -0.59 3.78
C GLY A 8 -0.26 -1.25 3.66
N GLY A 9 0.06 -1.67 2.47
CA GLY A 9 1.26 -2.43 2.21
C GLY A 9 2.01 -2.00 0.96
N VAL A 10 3.34 -2.06 1.07
CA VAL A 10 4.23 -2.04 -0.07
C VAL A 10 4.59 -3.50 -0.34
N VAL A 11 3.98 -4.06 -1.37
CA VAL A 11 4.06 -5.50 -1.67
C VAL A 11 5.08 -5.72 -2.77
N ILE A 12 6.08 -6.56 -2.50
CA ILE A 12 7.18 -6.78 -3.41
C ILE A 12 7.28 -8.25 -3.80
N PHE A 13 7.45 -8.51 -5.11
CA PHE A 13 7.81 -9.81 -5.62
C PHE A 13 8.97 -9.63 -6.60
N ARG A 14 10.09 -10.29 -6.31
CA ARG A 14 11.32 -10.23 -7.12
C ARG A 14 11.74 -8.79 -7.44
N GLY A 15 11.69 -7.92 -6.43
CA GLY A 15 12.10 -6.53 -6.56
C GLY A 15 11.10 -5.60 -7.22
N LYS A 16 9.94 -6.11 -7.66
CA LYS A 16 8.90 -5.30 -8.28
C LYS A 16 7.77 -5.04 -7.32
N ILE A 17 7.20 -3.86 -7.40
CA ILE A 17 6.23 -3.35 -6.43
C ILE A 17 4.82 -3.39 -7.01
N LEU A 18 3.87 -3.90 -6.21
CA LEU A 18 2.46 -3.93 -6.56
C LEU A 18 1.86 -2.53 -6.51
N LEU A 19 1.31 -2.09 -7.62
CA LEU A 19 0.54 -0.85 -7.70
C LEU A 19 -0.84 -1.13 -8.24
N LEU A 20 -1.79 -0.29 -7.86
CA LEU A 20 -3.17 -0.32 -8.33
C LEU A 20 -3.49 0.97 -9.07
N TYR A 21 -4.19 0.86 -10.19
CA TYR A 21 -4.67 2.05 -10.89
C TYR A 21 -6.10 2.33 -10.45
N LYS A 22 -6.29 3.46 -9.80
CA LYS A 22 -7.58 3.89 -9.28
C LYS A 22 -8.21 4.91 -10.21
N ASN A 23 -9.46 4.69 -10.58
CA ASN A 23 -10.26 5.66 -11.33
C ASN A 23 -11.53 5.94 -10.53
N PHE A 24 -11.47 6.97 -9.70
CA PHE A 24 -12.56 7.34 -8.81
C PHE A 24 -13.33 8.52 -9.38
N LYS A 25 -14.15 8.26 -10.42
CA LYS A 25 -15.16 9.18 -11.00
C LYS A 25 -14.85 10.68 -10.82
N ASN A 26 -14.07 11.29 -11.68
CA ASN A 26 -13.79 12.73 -11.68
C ASN A 26 -13.13 13.29 -10.40
N ARG A 27 -12.82 12.45 -9.39
CA ARG A 27 -12.15 12.90 -8.16
C ARG A 27 -10.68 12.60 -8.17
N TYR A 28 -10.32 11.38 -8.59
CA TYR A 28 -8.92 10.96 -8.63
C TYR A 28 -8.73 9.85 -9.65
N GLU A 29 -7.68 9.97 -10.41
CA GLU A 29 -7.26 8.92 -11.32
C GLU A 29 -5.74 8.79 -11.26
N GLY A 30 -5.23 7.58 -11.07
CA GLY A 30 -3.81 7.32 -11.06
C GLY A 30 -3.41 6.09 -10.26
N TRP A 31 -2.11 5.83 -10.27
CA TRP A 31 -1.53 4.69 -9.57
C TRP A 31 -1.36 4.99 -8.08
N VAL A 32 -1.68 4.01 -7.24
CA VAL A 32 -1.60 4.13 -5.77
C VAL A 32 -1.10 2.82 -5.17
N LEU A 33 -0.62 2.92 -3.92
CA LEU A 33 -0.36 1.76 -3.07
C LEU A 33 -1.66 1.30 -2.42
N PRO A 34 -1.86 -0.02 -2.22
CA PRO A 34 -3.07 -0.54 -1.57
C PRO A 34 -3.11 -0.16 -0.09
N LYS A 35 -4.26 0.34 0.36
CA LYS A 35 -4.52 0.71 1.75
C LYS A 35 -6.01 0.89 1.99
N GLY A 36 -6.41 0.81 3.25
CA GLY A 36 -7.79 1.11 3.60
C GLY A 36 -7.99 1.26 5.11
N THR A 37 -9.23 1.54 5.48
CA THR A 37 -9.61 1.95 6.84
C THR A 37 -9.61 0.80 7.82
N VAL A 38 -9.10 1.05 9.02
CA VAL A 38 -9.13 0.09 10.13
C VAL A 38 -10.58 -0.15 10.55
N GLU A 39 -10.96 -1.42 10.66
CA GLU A 39 -12.27 -1.81 11.18
C GLU A 39 -12.21 -2.05 12.67
N MET A 40 -13.35 -1.92 13.34
CA MET A 40 -13.45 -2.10 14.78
C MET A 40 -12.88 -3.45 15.22
N GLY A 41 -11.98 -3.42 16.20
CA GLY A 41 -11.36 -4.62 16.75
C GLY A 41 -10.18 -5.16 15.94
N GLU A 42 -9.88 -4.56 14.80
CA GLU A 42 -8.79 -4.97 13.93
C GLU A 42 -7.45 -4.42 14.42
N LYS A 43 -6.41 -5.24 14.38
CA LYS A 43 -5.05 -4.74 14.55
C LYS A 43 -4.56 -4.13 13.24
N HIS A 44 -3.64 -3.18 13.30
CA HIS A 44 -3.12 -2.50 12.11
C HIS A 44 -2.58 -3.48 11.07
N VAL A 45 -1.83 -4.50 11.49
CA VAL A 45 -1.29 -5.51 10.57
C VAL A 45 -2.39 -6.31 9.88
N GLU A 46 -3.47 -6.60 10.60
CA GLU A 46 -4.63 -7.31 10.05
C GLU A 46 -5.34 -6.46 9.00
N THR A 47 -5.51 -5.17 9.29
CA THR A 47 -6.10 -4.22 8.35
C THR A 47 -5.27 -4.15 7.06
N ALA A 48 -3.96 -4.02 7.19
CA ALA A 48 -3.07 -3.93 6.04
C ALA A 48 -3.18 -5.17 5.15
N LEU A 49 -3.15 -6.36 5.74
CA LEU A 49 -3.28 -7.60 4.99
C LEU A 49 -4.64 -7.73 4.32
N ARG A 50 -5.70 -7.38 5.04
CA ARG A 50 -7.08 -7.44 4.52
C ARG A 50 -7.25 -6.48 3.34
N GLU A 51 -6.82 -5.24 3.49
CA GLU A 51 -6.98 -4.22 2.45
C GLU A 51 -6.17 -4.55 1.19
N VAL A 52 -4.94 -5.04 1.35
CA VAL A 52 -4.14 -5.51 0.22
C VAL A 52 -4.89 -6.61 -0.53
N PHE A 53 -5.45 -7.58 0.20
CA PHE A 53 -6.19 -8.67 -0.41
C PHE A 53 -7.49 -8.18 -1.08
N GLU A 54 -8.26 -7.35 -0.40
CA GLU A 54 -9.53 -6.85 -0.95
C GLU A 54 -9.32 -6.03 -2.22
N GLU A 55 -8.32 -5.18 -2.25
CA GLU A 55 -8.09 -4.28 -3.40
C GLU A 55 -7.38 -4.95 -4.57
N SER A 56 -6.49 -5.91 -4.30
CA SER A 56 -5.61 -6.49 -5.32
C SER A 56 -5.70 -8.00 -5.51
N GLY A 57 -6.40 -8.70 -4.63
CA GLY A 57 -6.46 -10.15 -4.66
C GLY A 57 -5.17 -10.84 -4.19
N VAL A 58 -4.19 -10.08 -3.72
CA VAL A 58 -2.89 -10.64 -3.34
C VAL A 58 -2.88 -11.04 -1.89
N LYS A 59 -2.50 -12.31 -1.63
CA LYS A 59 -2.27 -12.84 -0.28
C LYS A 59 -0.79 -12.62 0.04
N ALA A 60 -0.50 -11.53 0.73
CA ALA A 60 0.86 -11.15 1.04
C ALA A 60 1.29 -11.61 2.43
N THR A 61 2.60 -11.67 2.64
CA THR A 61 3.21 -11.96 3.94
C THR A 61 3.86 -10.70 4.46
N VAL A 62 3.54 -10.30 5.70
CA VAL A 62 4.15 -9.12 6.31
C VAL A 62 5.59 -9.43 6.70
N MET A 63 6.50 -8.56 6.26
CA MET A 63 7.92 -8.67 6.54
C MET A 63 8.40 -7.67 7.58
N LYS A 64 7.90 -6.44 7.54
CA LYS A 64 8.36 -5.39 8.45
C LYS A 64 7.41 -4.20 8.46
N TYR A 65 7.23 -3.57 9.62
CA TYR A 65 6.56 -2.27 9.70
C TYR A 65 7.51 -1.19 9.16
N ILE A 66 7.01 -0.33 8.28
CA ILE A 66 7.82 0.71 7.64
C ILE A 66 7.69 2.05 8.35
N GLY A 67 6.48 2.43 8.69
CA GLY A 67 6.22 3.72 9.29
C GLY A 67 4.85 4.24 8.90
N LYS A 68 4.62 5.52 9.17
CA LYS A 68 3.33 6.13 8.88
C LYS A 68 3.48 7.36 8.01
N SER A 69 2.44 7.66 7.24
CA SER A 69 2.26 8.91 6.54
C SER A 69 1.00 9.59 7.05
N GLU A 70 0.95 10.92 6.96
CA GLU A 70 -0.19 11.69 7.43
C GLU A 70 -0.59 12.70 6.35
N TYR A 71 -1.88 12.92 6.20
CA TYR A 71 -2.40 13.98 5.34
C TYR A 71 -3.76 14.43 5.82
N THR A 72 -4.13 15.64 5.42
CA THR A 72 -5.43 16.22 5.78
C THR A 72 -6.22 16.53 4.51
N PHE A 73 -7.53 16.47 4.63
CA PHE A 73 -8.42 16.90 3.55
C PHE A 73 -9.71 17.47 4.12
N ASN A 74 -10.34 18.33 3.34
CA ASN A 74 -11.57 18.98 3.75
C ASN A 74 -12.78 18.15 3.36
N VAL A 75 -13.74 18.08 4.28
CA VAL A 75 -15.08 17.54 4.03
C VAL A 75 -16.07 18.66 4.38
N PRO A 76 -17.35 18.56 4.00
CA PRO A 76 -18.32 19.57 4.39
C PRO A 76 -18.32 19.80 5.91
N GLN A 77 -18.05 21.03 6.33
CA GLN A 77 -18.08 21.50 7.71
C GLN A 77 -16.99 20.91 8.62
N ASP A 78 -15.98 20.24 8.09
CA ASP A 78 -14.90 19.71 8.92
C ASP A 78 -13.62 19.44 8.13
N ILE A 79 -12.59 19.04 8.86
CA ILE A 79 -11.30 18.64 8.30
C ILE A 79 -11.03 17.21 8.79
N VAL A 80 -10.63 16.34 7.88
CA VAL A 80 -10.19 14.97 8.21
C VAL A 80 -8.68 14.96 8.25
N GLU A 81 -8.13 14.51 9.38
CA GLU A 81 -6.70 14.20 9.52
C GLU A 81 -6.54 12.70 9.42
N LYS A 82 -5.83 12.22 8.41
CA LYS A 82 -5.68 10.80 8.15
C LYS A 82 -4.26 10.35 8.38
N GLU A 83 -4.13 9.28 9.16
CA GLU A 83 -2.87 8.59 9.42
C GLU A 83 -2.91 7.24 8.71
N VAL A 84 -1.85 6.91 7.98
CA VAL A 84 -1.74 5.63 7.28
C VAL A 84 -0.49 4.90 7.77
N HIS A 85 -0.67 3.68 8.29
CA HIS A 85 0.43 2.81 8.70
C HIS A 85 0.77 1.85 7.57
N TRP A 86 2.05 1.72 7.26
CA TRP A 86 2.53 0.98 6.11
C TRP A 86 3.42 -0.18 6.51
N TYR A 87 3.23 -1.31 5.84
CA TYR A 87 4.00 -2.54 6.07
C TYR A 87 4.68 -2.98 4.78
N LEU A 88 5.93 -3.40 4.89
CA LEU A 88 6.63 -4.08 3.81
C LEU A 88 6.13 -5.51 3.76
N MET A 89 5.69 -5.95 2.59
CA MET A 89 5.09 -7.27 2.40
C MET A 89 5.73 -8.00 1.23
N MET A 90 5.72 -9.33 1.31
CA MET A 90 6.20 -10.20 0.25
C MET A 90 5.01 -10.87 -0.44
N ALA A 91 5.01 -10.87 -1.77
CA ALA A 91 4.12 -11.70 -2.57
C ALA A 91 4.86 -12.94 -3.07
N ASP A 92 4.13 -14.02 -3.38
CA ASP A 92 4.70 -15.29 -3.83
C ASP A 92 4.82 -15.40 -5.35
N ASN A 93 4.13 -14.52 -6.08
CA ASN A 93 4.05 -14.56 -7.54
C ASN A 93 3.60 -13.20 -8.07
N TYR A 94 3.45 -13.09 -9.39
CA TYR A 94 3.01 -11.84 -10.05
C TYR A 94 1.50 -11.70 -10.15
N TYR A 95 0.73 -12.55 -9.47
CA TYR A 95 -0.74 -12.47 -9.53
C TYR A 95 -1.25 -11.18 -8.88
N SER A 96 -2.18 -10.54 -9.56
CA SER A 96 -3.00 -9.47 -8.99
C SER A 96 -4.29 -9.37 -9.78
N LYS A 97 -5.36 -8.97 -9.09
CA LYS A 97 -6.67 -8.77 -9.69
C LYS A 97 -7.30 -7.52 -9.06
N PRO A 98 -7.37 -6.41 -9.79
CA PRO A 98 -7.92 -5.18 -9.21
C PRO A 98 -9.39 -5.31 -8.89
N GLN A 99 -9.81 -4.74 -7.77
CA GLN A 99 -11.20 -4.78 -7.31
C GLN A 99 -11.99 -3.64 -7.92
N ARG A 100 -12.77 -3.95 -8.95
CA ARG A 100 -13.51 -2.95 -9.73
C ARG A 100 -14.61 -2.24 -8.94
N GLU A 101 -15.20 -2.92 -7.97
CA GLU A 101 -16.22 -2.32 -7.10
C GLU A 101 -15.66 -1.19 -6.25
N GLU A 102 -14.36 -1.18 -6.00
CA GLU A 102 -13.65 -0.12 -5.27
C GLU A 102 -12.93 0.85 -6.20
N PHE A 103 -13.29 0.86 -7.48
CA PHE A 103 -12.74 1.74 -8.52
C PHE A 103 -11.29 1.45 -8.91
N PHE A 104 -10.77 0.28 -8.58
CA PHE A 104 -9.48 -0.18 -9.08
C PHE A 104 -9.70 -0.90 -10.40
N VAL A 105 -9.14 -0.34 -11.47
CA VAL A 105 -9.38 -0.83 -12.84
C VAL A 105 -8.18 -1.51 -13.45
N ASP A 106 -7.01 -1.40 -12.83
CA ASP A 106 -5.80 -2.07 -13.29
C ASP A 106 -4.88 -2.32 -12.09
N SER A 107 -3.97 -3.26 -12.24
CA SER A 107 -2.96 -3.59 -11.24
C SER A 107 -1.75 -4.22 -11.90
N GLY A 108 -0.61 -4.17 -11.24
CA GLY A 108 0.60 -4.81 -11.73
C GLY A 108 1.77 -4.60 -10.82
N TYR A 109 2.87 -5.27 -11.15
CA TYR A 109 4.12 -5.18 -10.43
C TYR A 109 5.14 -4.43 -11.29
N TYR A 110 5.73 -3.39 -10.71
CA TYR A 110 6.60 -2.46 -11.44
C TYR A 110 7.95 -2.36 -10.77
N LYS A 111 8.99 -2.18 -11.57
CA LYS A 111 10.34 -1.91 -11.05
C LYS A 111 10.30 -0.63 -10.22
N TYR A 112 11.22 -0.50 -9.28
CA TYR A 112 11.24 0.62 -8.35
C TYR A 112 11.13 1.99 -9.04
N HIS A 113 11.97 2.24 -10.06
CA HIS A 113 11.95 3.54 -10.75
C HIS A 113 10.61 3.80 -11.45
N GLU A 114 10.04 2.78 -12.07
CA GLU A 114 8.73 2.90 -12.71
C GLU A 114 7.64 3.19 -11.67
N ALA A 115 7.62 2.41 -10.58
CA ALA A 115 6.65 2.58 -9.51
C ALA A 115 6.75 3.98 -8.90
N TYR A 116 7.96 4.44 -8.62
CA TYR A 116 8.18 5.77 -8.05
C TYR A 116 7.60 6.86 -8.95
N HIS A 117 7.81 6.80 -10.26
CA HIS A 117 7.30 7.80 -11.18
C HIS A 117 5.79 7.68 -11.41
N LEU A 118 5.23 6.47 -11.33
CA LEU A 118 3.79 6.26 -11.51
C LEU A 118 2.98 6.80 -10.34
N LEU A 119 3.50 6.71 -9.11
CA LEU A 119 2.84 7.27 -7.94
C LEU A 119 2.80 8.80 -8.04
N LYS A 120 1.65 9.41 -7.73
CA LYS A 120 1.49 10.86 -7.80
C LYS A 120 1.71 11.55 -6.45
N PHE A 121 1.40 10.87 -5.35
CA PHE A 121 1.46 11.48 -4.03
C PHE A 121 2.86 11.39 -3.43
N SER A 122 3.38 12.52 -2.97
CA SER A 122 4.73 12.57 -2.38
C SER A 122 4.86 11.69 -1.14
N ASN A 123 3.81 11.60 -0.33
CA ASN A 123 3.83 10.75 0.86
C ASN A 123 3.93 9.27 0.50
N GLU A 124 3.26 8.82 -0.57
CA GLU A 124 3.40 7.43 -1.04
C GLU A 124 4.76 7.18 -1.68
N LYS A 125 5.31 8.15 -2.40
CA LYS A 125 6.68 8.05 -2.93
C LYS A 125 7.71 7.88 -1.82
N GLN A 126 7.56 8.62 -0.73
CA GLN A 126 8.45 8.51 0.43
C GLN A 126 8.34 7.13 1.10
N ILE A 127 7.13 6.64 1.26
CA ILE A 127 6.88 5.31 1.83
C ILE A 127 7.48 4.22 0.92
N LEU A 128 7.30 4.33 -0.38
CA LEU A 128 7.90 3.40 -1.33
C LEU A 128 9.43 3.38 -1.20
N GLU A 129 10.05 4.55 -1.11
CA GLU A 129 11.50 4.67 -0.96
C GLU A 129 11.97 3.99 0.33
N GLN A 130 11.33 4.28 1.46
CA GLN A 130 11.67 3.66 2.73
C GLN A 130 11.52 2.14 2.68
N ALA A 131 10.41 1.67 2.11
CA ALA A 131 10.13 0.24 2.00
C ALA A 131 11.16 -0.47 1.12
N TYR A 132 11.54 0.16 0.02
CA TYR A 132 12.51 -0.43 -0.90
C TYR A 132 13.90 -0.53 -0.29
N LEU A 133 14.32 0.48 0.47
CA LEU A 133 15.59 0.45 1.20
C LEU A 133 15.59 -0.69 2.23
N GLU A 134 14.50 -0.87 2.96
CA GLU A 134 14.35 -1.98 3.90
C GLU A 134 14.37 -3.34 3.19
N TYR A 135 13.72 -3.41 2.03
CA TYR A 135 13.74 -4.62 1.21
C TYR A 135 15.16 -4.99 0.79
N LEU A 136 15.94 -4.00 0.30
CA LEU A 136 17.32 -4.23 -0.12
C LEU A 136 18.18 -4.69 1.06
N ASP A 137 17.97 -4.10 2.24
CA ASP A 137 18.69 -4.48 3.46
C ASP A 137 18.37 -5.92 3.88
N LEU A 138 17.09 -6.28 3.94
CA LEU A 138 16.67 -7.63 4.27
C LEU A 138 17.21 -8.66 3.27
N ARG A 139 17.18 -8.31 1.99
CA ARG A 139 17.72 -9.18 0.93
C ARG A 139 19.22 -9.36 1.06
N LYS A 140 19.95 -8.29 1.31
CA LYS A 140 21.42 -8.32 1.49
C LYS A 140 21.80 -9.22 2.67
N ASN A 141 21.01 -9.17 3.75
CA ASN A 141 21.24 -9.96 4.96
C ASN A 141 20.60 -11.33 4.91
N ARG A 142 20.07 -11.74 3.76
CA ARG A 142 19.38 -13.03 3.54
C ARG A 142 18.20 -13.24 4.47
N GLN A 143 17.50 -12.14 4.81
CA GLN A 143 16.32 -12.14 5.67
C GLN A 143 15.02 -11.92 4.90
N TRP A 144 15.10 -11.73 3.58
CA TRP A 144 13.93 -11.65 2.72
C TRP A 144 13.47 -13.06 2.39
N ILE A 145 12.89 -13.72 3.40
CA ILE A 145 12.48 -15.12 3.36
C ILE A 145 11.10 -15.23 3.98
N LYS A 146 10.22 -16.00 3.32
CA LYS A 146 8.87 -16.22 3.84
C LYS A 146 8.95 -17.02 5.15
N PRO A 147 8.34 -16.53 6.24
CA PRO A 147 8.28 -17.26 7.51
C PRO A 147 7.57 -18.59 7.32
N ARG A 148 8.03 -19.60 8.02
CA ARG A 148 7.41 -20.94 8.03
C ARG A 148 6.20 -21.00 8.96
#